data_a56b082ebd5635dc7012ec0ba2ef4860
#
_entry.id   a56b082ebd5635dc7012ec0ba2ef4860
#
_cell.length_a   1.000
_cell.length_b   1.000
_cell.length_c   1.000
_cell.angle_alpha   90.00
_cell.angle_beta   90.00
_cell.angle_gamma   90.00
#
_symmetry.space_group_name_H-M   'P 1'
#
loop_
_entity.id
_entity.type
_entity.pdbx_description
1 polymer ?
#
loop_
_entity_poly.entity_id
_entity_poly.type
_entity_poly.pdbx_seq_one_letter_code
_entity_poly.pdbx_strand_id
1 'polypeptide(L)'
;RYITILGEVARPGRQEIVRDNLTLLEAIGQAGDLTITGRRDCIKVIRQEGNESKTYYVDLRSKDLFNSPVYNLQQNDVIYV
;
A
#
# COMPACT_ATOMS: atom_id res chain seq x y z
N ARG A 1 13.45 0.07 8.17
CA ARG A 1 12.83 -0.04 6.85
C ARG A 1 11.48 0.67 6.88
N TYR A 2 11.14 1.32 5.78
CA TYR A 2 9.98 2.19 5.72
C TYR A 2 9.21 2.00 4.43
N ILE A 3 7.91 2.24 4.53
CA ILE A 3 7.04 2.47 3.37
C ILE A 3 6.39 3.83 3.54
N THR A 4 5.77 4.33 2.47
CA THR A 4 5.04 5.60 2.50
C THR A 4 3.62 5.37 2.03
N ILE A 5 2.65 5.94 2.74
CA ILE A 5 1.26 5.88 2.32
C ILE A 5 0.73 7.30 2.19
N LEU A 6 0.12 7.60 1.03
CA LEU A 6 -0.32 8.94 0.65
C LEU A 6 -1.76 8.91 0.17
N GLY A 7 -2.36 10.09 0.07
CA GLY A 7 -3.69 10.25 -0.48
C GLY A 7 -4.78 10.11 0.56
N GLU A 8 -5.87 9.46 0.19
CA GLU A 8 -7.12 9.46 0.96
C GLU A 8 -7.12 8.40 2.06
N VAL A 9 -6.22 8.56 3.01
CA VAL A 9 -6.17 7.79 4.25
C VAL A 9 -6.19 8.76 5.43
N ALA A 10 -6.59 8.25 6.60
CA ALA A 10 -6.74 9.11 7.78
C ALA A 10 -5.40 9.72 8.21
N ARG A 11 -4.32 8.95 8.16
CA ARG A 11 -2.99 9.40 8.57
C ARG A 11 -1.95 9.05 7.52
N PRO A 12 -1.83 9.88 6.46
CA PRO A 12 -0.79 9.66 5.45
C PRO A 12 0.59 9.92 6.03
N GLY A 13 1.59 9.33 5.42
CA GLY A 13 2.97 9.54 5.81
C GLY A 13 3.79 8.26 5.75
N ARG A 14 4.97 8.32 6.35
CA ARG A 14 5.91 7.21 6.36
C ARG A 14 5.61 6.29 7.53
N GLN A 15 5.67 4.98 7.29
CA GLN A 15 5.52 3.97 8.33
C GLN A 15 6.75 3.10 8.39
N GLU A 16 7.17 2.76 9.60
CA GLU A 16 8.29 1.86 9.79
C GLU A 16 7.83 0.40 9.65
N ILE A 17 8.62 -0.39 8.93
CA ILE A 17 8.41 -1.83 8.84
C ILE A 17 9.22 -2.48 9.95
N VAL A 18 8.54 -2.91 11.02
CA VAL A 18 9.19 -3.52 12.18
C VAL A 18 9.23 -5.05 12.09
N ARG A 19 8.50 -5.63 11.13
CA ARG A 19 8.47 -7.07 10.88
C ARG A 19 8.70 -7.32 9.39
N ASP A 20 9.10 -8.54 9.06
CA ASP A 20 9.44 -8.89 7.68
C ASP A 20 8.22 -8.93 6.75
N ASN A 21 7.01 -9.05 7.31
CA ASN A 21 5.79 -9.30 6.53
C ASN A 21 4.73 -8.24 6.78
N LEU A 22 4.98 -7.01 6.40
CA LEU A 22 3.94 -5.98 6.44
C LEU A 22 3.08 -6.13 5.19
N THR A 23 1.77 -6.32 5.37
CA THR A 23 0.85 -6.44 4.26
C THR A 23 0.20 -5.10 3.93
N LEU A 24 -0.38 -5.03 2.72
CA LEU A 24 -1.08 -3.83 2.28
C LEU A 24 -2.24 -3.47 3.22
N LEU A 25 -3.02 -4.46 3.64
CA LEU A 25 -4.13 -4.19 4.56
C LEU A 25 -3.65 -3.71 5.93
N GLU A 26 -2.54 -4.27 6.42
CA GLU A 26 -1.97 -3.80 7.68
C GLU A 26 -1.50 -2.35 7.59
N ALA A 27 -0.86 -1.99 6.48
CA ALA A 27 -0.38 -0.63 6.28
C ALA A 27 -1.56 0.36 6.22
N ILE A 28 -2.61 0.00 5.51
CA ILE A 28 -3.81 0.83 5.44
C ILE A 28 -4.46 0.95 6.81
N GLY A 29 -4.52 -0.14 7.57
CA GLY A 29 -5.06 -0.12 8.94
C GLY A 29 -4.24 0.77 9.86
N GLN A 30 -2.92 0.72 9.76
CA GLN A 30 -2.04 1.58 10.57
C GLN A 30 -2.21 3.06 10.20
N ALA A 31 -2.58 3.35 8.95
CA ALA A 31 -2.87 4.72 8.52
C ALA A 31 -4.28 5.16 8.89
N GLY A 32 -5.03 4.36 9.62
CA GLY A 32 -6.37 4.69 10.07
C GLY A 32 -7.47 4.44 9.05
N ASP A 33 -7.18 3.59 8.07
CA ASP A 33 -8.10 3.23 6.99
C ASP A 33 -8.28 4.38 5.99
N LEU A 34 -9.01 4.11 4.92
CA LEU A 34 -9.31 5.09 3.88
C LEU A 34 -10.30 6.14 4.43
N THR A 35 -10.19 7.36 3.92
CA THR A 35 -11.21 8.37 4.18
C THR A 35 -12.47 8.03 3.38
N ILE A 36 -13.54 8.79 3.63
CA ILE A 36 -14.81 8.56 2.95
C ILE A 36 -14.70 8.77 1.42
N THR A 37 -13.73 9.55 0.97
CA THR A 37 -13.48 9.78 -0.45
C THR A 37 -12.45 8.82 -1.03
N GLY A 38 -11.86 7.96 -0.21
CA GLY A 38 -10.90 6.98 -0.70
C GLY A 38 -11.57 5.86 -1.49
N ARG A 39 -10.94 5.47 -2.59
CA ARG A 39 -11.49 4.43 -3.46
C ARG A 39 -10.82 3.09 -3.15
N ARG A 40 -11.60 2.19 -2.56
CA ARG A 40 -11.11 0.84 -2.23
C ARG A 40 -10.84 0.00 -3.47
N ASP A 41 -11.42 0.36 -4.60
CA ASP A 41 -11.30 -0.39 -5.84
C ASP A 41 -10.08 -0.01 -6.67
N CYS A 42 -9.32 1.00 -6.25
CA CYS A 42 -8.21 1.48 -7.06
C CYS A 42 -7.09 2.03 -6.17
N ILE A 43 -6.37 1.13 -5.52
CA ILE A 43 -5.20 1.48 -4.73
C ILE A 43 -3.97 1.33 -5.63
N LYS A 44 -3.09 2.32 -5.64
CA LYS A 44 -1.84 2.24 -6.38
C LYS A 44 -0.72 1.86 -5.43
N VAL A 45 0.11 0.91 -5.84
CA VAL A 45 1.35 0.60 -5.15
C VAL A 45 2.48 0.81 -6.14
N ILE A 46 3.40 1.69 -5.80
CA ILE A 46 4.53 2.05 -6.65
C ILE A 46 5.77 1.41 -6.04
N ARG A 47 6.41 0.56 -6.82
CA ARG A 47 7.57 -0.20 -6.37
C ARG A 47 8.76 0.06 -7.27
N GLN A 48 9.89 0.33 -6.64
CA GLN A 48 11.15 0.45 -7.38
C GLN A 48 11.69 -0.95 -7.67
N GLU A 49 11.89 -1.26 -8.94
CA GLU A 49 12.44 -2.55 -9.38
C GLU A 49 13.63 -2.27 -10.28
N GLY A 50 14.83 -2.44 -9.73
CA GLY A 50 16.04 -2.07 -10.44
C GLY A 50 16.11 -0.58 -10.67
N ASN A 51 16.23 -0.16 -11.93
CA ASN A 51 16.27 1.25 -12.31
C ASN A 51 14.91 1.79 -12.70
N GLU A 52 13.84 1.01 -12.55
CA GLU A 52 12.50 1.39 -12.99
C GLU A 52 11.54 1.41 -11.82
N SER A 53 10.55 2.28 -11.91
CA SER A 53 9.42 2.30 -10.97
C SER A 53 8.23 1.66 -11.67
N LYS A 54 7.60 0.70 -11.00
CA LYS A 54 6.39 0.05 -11.50
C LYS A 54 5.21 0.40 -10.64
N THR A 55 4.08 0.68 -11.28
CA THR A 55 2.82 0.96 -10.60
C THR A 55 1.90 -0.24 -10.73
N TYR A 56 1.42 -0.72 -9.59
CA TYR A 56 0.47 -1.82 -9.52
C TYR A 56 -0.86 -1.28 -9.01
N TYR A 57 -1.94 -1.76 -9.61
CA TYR A 57 -3.27 -1.36 -9.18
C TYR A 57 -3.92 -2.51 -8.43
N VAL A 58 -4.48 -2.20 -7.27
CA VAL A 58 -5.06 -3.22 -6.39
C VAL A 58 -6.48 -2.82 -6.03
N ASP A 59 -7.40 -3.78 -6.16
CA ASP A 59 -8.77 -3.62 -5.71
C ASP A 59 -8.91 -4.36 -4.37
N LEU A 60 -9.10 -3.61 -3.29
CA LEU A 60 -9.21 -4.19 -1.96
C LEU A 60 -10.46 -5.06 -1.80
N ARG A 61 -11.42 -4.95 -2.71
CA ARG A 61 -12.64 -5.75 -2.68
C ARG A 61 -12.50 -7.07 -3.42
N SER A 62 -11.41 -7.23 -4.19
CA SER A 62 -11.22 -8.40 -5.02
C SER A 62 -10.89 -9.63 -4.17
N LYS A 63 -11.46 -10.77 -4.54
CA LYS A 63 -11.09 -12.05 -3.92
C LYS A 63 -9.65 -12.44 -4.25
N ASP A 64 -9.05 -11.82 -5.26
CA ASP A 64 -7.66 -12.09 -5.66
C ASP A 64 -6.67 -11.18 -4.95
N LEU A 65 -7.12 -10.39 -3.99
CA LEU A 65 -6.28 -9.43 -3.27
C LEU A 65 -5.01 -10.08 -2.72
N PHE A 66 -5.16 -11.23 -2.07
CA PHE A 66 -4.03 -11.89 -1.40
C PHE A 66 -3.03 -12.50 -2.37
N ASN A 67 -3.38 -12.60 -3.64
CA ASN A 67 -2.50 -13.11 -4.69
C ASN A 67 -1.78 -12.00 -5.45
N SER A 68 -2.04 -10.74 -5.09
CA SER A 68 -1.37 -9.61 -5.74
C SER A 68 0.13 -9.65 -5.44
N PRO A 69 0.98 -9.38 -6.45
CA PRO A 69 2.43 -9.36 -6.23
C PRO A 69 2.89 -8.28 -5.26
N VAL A 70 2.04 -7.30 -4.97
CA VAL A 70 2.37 -6.22 -4.05
C VAL A 70 1.58 -6.29 -2.73
N TYR A 71 0.87 -7.38 -2.48
CA TYR A 71 0.14 -7.51 -1.22
C TYR A 71 1.10 -7.50 -0.02
N ASN A 72 2.23 -8.21 -0.13
CA ASN A 72 3.30 -8.13 0.86
C ASN A 72 4.22 -6.98 0.47
N LEU A 73 4.31 -5.99 1.34
CA LEU A 73 5.03 -4.77 1.03
C LEU A 73 6.53 -4.93 1.23
N GLN A 74 7.29 -4.16 0.49
CA GLN A 74 8.75 -4.12 0.56
C GLN A 74 9.19 -2.72 0.93
N GLN A 75 10.43 -2.62 1.39
CA GLN A 75 11.04 -1.34 1.73
C GLN A 75 10.90 -0.36 0.55
N ASN A 76 10.55 0.87 0.88
CA ASN A 76 10.40 1.99 -0.05
C ASN A 76 9.17 1.91 -0.96
N ASP A 77 8.29 0.93 -0.76
CA ASP A 77 7.01 0.94 -1.47
C ASP A 77 6.24 2.21 -1.13
N VAL A 78 5.55 2.75 -2.12
CA VAL A 78 4.66 3.90 -1.95
C VAL A 78 3.25 3.43 -2.27
N ILE A 79 2.35 3.62 -1.32
CA ILE A 79 0.94 3.32 -1.50
C ILE A 79 0.21 4.64 -1.69
N TYR A 80 -0.54 4.77 -2.77
CA TYR A 80 -1.30 5.97 -3.05
C TYR A 80 -2.78 5.64 -3.20
N VAL A 81 -3.59 6.27 -2.36
CA VAL A 81 -5.04 6.04 -2.32
C VAL A 81 -5.80 7.18 -2.94
#